data_d1dc70e7ececddf33efb7927102e94bc
#
_entry.id   d1dc70e7ececddf33efb7927102e94bc
#
_cell.length_a   1.000
_cell.length_b   1.000
_cell.length_c   1.000
_cell.angle_alpha   90.00
_cell.angle_beta   90.00
_cell.angle_gamma   90.00
#
_symmetry.space_group_name_H-M   'P 1'
#
loop_
_entity.id
_entity.type
_entity.pdbx_description
1 polymer ?
#
loop_
_entity_poly.entity_id
_entity_poly.type
_entity_poly.pdbx_seq_one_letter_code
_entity_poly.pdbx_strand_id
1 'polypeptide(L)'
;MRVLNSRSGHRAIGLNGNMTLSKNGLIPITGKNILAGLGTAAIFAAALFMCWWKGIFLPDWVDWRSRNYLYEEAEVQLDNQHLKLMEEQQDGTLRKVYETPWDWNVQEALPFDINHDGTEELILLVWKHGSYGEHLPIWEQYNDIRLEQHIFIYQWDETRITKLRPVWMSSALGYEVTSITRGENNRLIVTDGNDESKVWQWEDFGLVLAGAAKETQVSFLAAGDNLIHTSLLWDAMDSYDYLYDHIREEVQRADLASLNQETVFVKDQGLISDYPRFGTPIEVGNAIVKAGFDIVTLANNHILDKELYGVDTTTSFYDEQEGMTYVGVNPPKSEEAVKFIDKNGIRIALLNYTYGTNGIPSPAEYPHIVERFRDEERMLQQIDYARARADAVIVYAHWGTEYSTDVDEEQQRITNLLLEHDVDVVIGTHPHVLQPVETLTGTDGHQMLVYYSLGNLISGQDRPECQTGGLAKFNIVKTPAGSVTIEDAELKEILSYR
;
A
#
# COMPACT_ATOMS: atom_id res chain seq x y z
N MET A 1 60.20 15.67 -22.18
CA MET A 1 61.58 16.20 -21.95
C MET A 1 62.13 15.49 -20.71
N ARG A 2 63.24 14.72 -20.88
CA ARG A 2 64.11 14.03 -19.89
C ARG A 2 63.43 12.96 -19.02
N VAL A 3 63.52 11.65 -19.22
CA VAL A 3 64.73 10.75 -19.30
C VAL A 3 65.68 10.98 -18.14
N LEU A 4 65.78 9.98 -17.26
CA LEU A 4 67.05 9.41 -16.81
C LEU A 4 66.87 8.11 -16.04
N ASN A 5 67.50 7.09 -16.59
CA ASN A 5 67.95 5.79 -16.10
C ASN A 5 68.86 5.86 -14.86
N SER A 6 68.88 4.75 -14.09
CA SER A 6 70.08 4.02 -13.64
C SER A 6 69.65 2.79 -12.86
N ARG A 7 69.83 1.58 -13.31
CA ARG A 7 71.00 0.64 -13.16
C ARG A 7 71.30 0.30 -11.69
N SER A 8 71.07 -0.89 -11.31
CA SER A 8 71.92 -2.10 -11.17
C SER A 8 72.18 -2.49 -9.71
N GLY A 9 72.12 -3.78 -9.45
CA GLY A 9 72.61 -4.38 -8.22
C GLY A 9 72.26 -5.85 -8.10
N HIS A 10 73.02 -6.70 -8.84
CA HIS A 10 73.04 -8.16 -8.59
C HIS A 10 73.64 -8.46 -7.20
N ARG A 11 72.95 -9.26 -6.39
CA ARG A 11 73.57 -10.12 -5.40
C ARG A 11 72.95 -11.52 -5.49
N ALA A 12 73.73 -12.41 -6.06
CA ALA A 12 73.51 -13.85 -5.94
C ALA A 12 73.87 -14.31 -4.51
N ILE A 13 72.92 -14.92 -3.81
CA ILE A 13 73.20 -15.72 -2.62
C ILE A 13 72.92 -17.17 -3.02
N GLY A 14 73.97 -17.93 -3.20
CA GLY A 14 73.89 -19.35 -3.33
C GLY A 14 73.52 -19.96 -1.98
N LEU A 15 72.46 -20.76 -1.97
CA LEU A 15 72.20 -21.71 -0.93
C LEU A 15 72.08 -23.12 -1.57
N ASN A 16 73.19 -23.85 -1.43
CA ASN A 16 73.20 -25.31 -1.58
C ASN A 16 72.30 -25.88 -0.47
N GLY A 17 71.11 -26.29 -0.80
CA GLY A 17 70.25 -27.13 0.03
C GLY A 17 69.87 -28.39 -0.75
N ASN A 18 70.50 -29.50 -0.40
CA ASN A 18 70.10 -30.82 -0.84
C ASN A 18 68.63 -31.05 -0.46
N MET A 19 67.69 -30.86 -1.39
CA MET A 19 66.35 -31.36 -1.25
C MET A 19 66.34 -32.87 -1.59
N THR A 20 66.32 -33.67 -0.57
CA THR A 20 65.96 -35.08 -0.67
C THR A 20 64.50 -35.11 -1.06
N LEU A 21 64.20 -35.48 -2.31
CA LEU A 21 62.87 -35.87 -2.77
C LEU A 21 62.39 -37.05 -1.96
N SER A 22 61.54 -36.80 -0.97
CA SER A 22 60.74 -37.87 -0.34
C SER A 22 59.89 -38.55 -1.43
N LYS A 23 60.11 -39.80 -1.64
CA LYS A 23 59.23 -40.72 -2.41
C LYS A 23 57.91 -40.85 -1.66
N ASN A 24 57.08 -39.84 -1.63
CA ASN A 24 55.69 -40.07 -1.24
C ASN A 24 54.95 -40.55 -2.50
N GLY A 25 54.55 -41.79 -2.42
CA GLY A 25 54.00 -42.55 -3.51
C GLY A 25 52.87 -41.87 -4.22
N LEU A 26 52.95 -41.86 -5.53
CA LEU A 26 51.79 -41.68 -6.40
C LEU A 26 50.73 -42.70 -5.94
N ILE A 27 49.62 -42.24 -5.44
CA ILE A 27 48.44 -43.05 -5.16
C ILE A 27 48.11 -43.76 -6.49
N PRO A 28 48.14 -45.08 -6.55
CA PRO A 28 47.83 -45.75 -7.82
C PRO A 28 46.39 -45.41 -8.19
N ILE A 29 46.21 -44.78 -9.36
CA ILE A 29 44.91 -44.51 -9.94
C ILE A 29 44.31 -45.86 -10.30
N THR A 30 43.60 -46.47 -9.37
CA THR A 30 42.84 -47.69 -9.62
C THR A 30 41.52 -47.33 -10.29
N GLY A 31 41.00 -48.21 -11.15
CA GLY A 31 39.71 -47.97 -11.81
C GLY A 31 38.57 -47.65 -10.83
N LYS A 32 38.65 -48.09 -9.56
CA LYS A 32 37.73 -47.72 -8.48
C LYS A 32 37.84 -46.24 -8.10
N ASN A 33 39.03 -45.64 -8.09
CA ASN A 33 39.22 -44.22 -7.77
C ASN A 33 38.76 -43.34 -8.91
N ILE A 34 38.89 -43.79 -10.17
CA ILE A 34 38.33 -43.08 -11.35
C ILE A 34 36.81 -43.12 -11.32
N LEU A 35 36.22 -44.26 -11.04
CA LEU A 35 34.74 -44.39 -10.91
C LEU A 35 34.19 -43.57 -9.74
N ALA A 36 34.87 -43.54 -8.60
CA ALA A 36 34.49 -42.70 -7.46
C ALA A 36 34.59 -41.21 -7.80
N GLY A 37 35.65 -40.78 -8.50
CA GLY A 37 35.82 -39.40 -8.96
C GLY A 37 34.78 -38.98 -9.98
N LEU A 38 34.44 -39.84 -10.93
CA LEU A 38 33.37 -39.61 -11.90
C LEU A 38 31.98 -39.53 -11.22
N GLY A 39 31.72 -40.39 -10.22
CA GLY A 39 30.50 -40.36 -9.42
C GLY A 39 30.36 -39.07 -8.64
N THR A 40 31.45 -38.60 -8.00
CA THR A 40 31.45 -37.33 -7.26
C THR A 40 31.25 -36.14 -8.20
N ALA A 41 31.90 -36.12 -9.37
CA ALA A 41 31.73 -35.08 -10.37
C ALA A 41 30.28 -35.03 -10.93
N ALA A 42 29.68 -36.21 -11.16
CA ALA A 42 28.29 -36.32 -11.62
C ALA A 42 27.29 -35.81 -10.56
N ILE A 43 27.52 -36.12 -9.27
CA ILE A 43 26.67 -35.61 -8.17
C ILE A 43 26.82 -34.10 -8.05
N PHE A 44 28.04 -33.56 -8.17
CA PHE A 44 28.28 -32.13 -8.12
C PHE A 44 27.66 -31.41 -9.31
N ALA A 45 27.77 -31.94 -10.52
CA ALA A 45 27.13 -31.44 -11.72
C ALA A 45 25.58 -31.47 -11.62
N ALA A 46 25.02 -32.55 -11.07
CA ALA A 46 23.59 -32.65 -10.81
C ALA A 46 23.14 -31.63 -9.75
N ALA A 47 23.92 -31.41 -8.71
CA ALA A 47 23.62 -30.38 -7.69
C ALA A 47 23.67 -28.96 -8.28
N LEU A 48 24.68 -28.64 -9.08
CA LEU A 48 24.77 -27.36 -9.80
C LEU A 48 23.63 -27.17 -10.79
N PHE A 49 23.24 -28.21 -11.51
CA PHE A 49 22.09 -28.19 -12.40
C PHE A 49 20.79 -27.94 -11.62
N MET A 50 20.61 -28.59 -10.48
CA MET A 50 19.46 -28.37 -9.60
C MET A 50 19.44 -26.93 -9.02
N CYS A 51 20.60 -26.41 -8.64
CA CYS A 51 20.72 -25.01 -8.18
C CYS A 51 20.35 -24.04 -9.29
N TRP A 52 20.86 -24.26 -10.51
CA TRP A 52 20.54 -23.45 -11.69
C TRP A 52 19.05 -23.57 -12.05
N TRP A 53 18.49 -24.77 -12.04
CA TRP A 53 17.09 -25.01 -12.33
C TRP A 53 16.13 -24.35 -11.32
N LYS A 54 16.57 -24.26 -10.06
CA LYS A 54 15.81 -23.53 -9.00
C LYS A 54 16.00 -22.02 -9.01
N GLY A 55 16.72 -21.47 -9.97
CA GLY A 55 16.94 -20.03 -10.05
C GLY A 55 17.86 -19.47 -8.96
N ILE A 56 18.72 -20.28 -8.30
CA ILE A 56 19.68 -19.79 -7.29
C ILE A 56 20.68 -18.77 -7.88
N PHE A 57 20.86 -18.76 -9.20
CA PHE A 57 21.73 -17.84 -9.93
C PHE A 57 20.94 -16.74 -10.65
N LEU A 58 19.75 -16.39 -10.15
CA LEU A 58 19.02 -15.22 -10.66
C LEU A 58 19.81 -13.94 -10.40
N PRO A 59 19.59 -12.90 -11.22
CA PRO A 59 20.32 -11.64 -11.08
C PRO A 59 20.15 -10.99 -9.70
N ASP A 60 21.23 -10.40 -9.18
CA ASP A 60 21.26 -9.75 -7.85
C ASP A 60 20.38 -8.52 -7.77
N TRP A 61 19.97 -7.95 -8.92
CA TRP A 61 19.08 -6.78 -8.96
C TRP A 61 17.60 -7.11 -8.75
N VAL A 62 17.23 -8.38 -8.78
CA VAL A 62 15.83 -8.79 -8.57
C VAL A 62 15.43 -8.53 -7.13
N ASP A 63 14.46 -7.64 -6.94
CA ASP A 63 13.86 -7.36 -5.65
C ASP A 63 12.78 -8.43 -5.35
N TRP A 64 13.11 -9.33 -4.44
CA TRP A 64 12.21 -10.40 -4.01
C TRP A 64 11.36 -9.89 -2.85
N ARG A 65 10.08 -9.61 -3.13
CA ARG A 65 9.17 -9.09 -2.13
C ARG A 65 8.40 -10.20 -1.43
N SER A 66 8.22 -10.07 -0.12
CA SER A 66 7.25 -10.85 0.64
C SER A 66 5.98 -10.03 0.76
N ARG A 67 4.83 -10.65 0.47
CA ARG A 67 3.53 -9.98 0.56
C ARG A 67 2.48 -10.94 1.05
N ASN A 68 1.61 -10.45 1.93
CA ASN A 68 0.43 -11.17 2.40
C ASN A 68 -0.77 -10.25 2.25
N TYR A 69 -1.82 -10.70 1.56
CA TYR A 69 -3.06 -9.92 1.40
C TYR A 69 -4.22 -10.84 1.01
N LEU A 70 -5.44 -10.38 1.24
CA LEU A 70 -6.64 -11.09 0.80
C LEU A 70 -6.86 -10.90 -0.71
N TYR A 71 -7.11 -12.02 -1.39
CA TYR A 71 -7.55 -12.08 -2.78
C TYR A 71 -8.76 -12.99 -2.85
N GLU A 72 -9.94 -12.42 -3.14
CA GLU A 72 -11.21 -13.10 -3.02
C GLU A 72 -11.40 -13.73 -1.61
N GLU A 73 -11.62 -15.03 -1.52
CA GLU A 73 -11.82 -15.76 -0.26
C GLU A 73 -10.52 -16.39 0.31
N ALA A 74 -9.37 -16.09 -0.26
CA ALA A 74 -8.09 -16.68 0.13
C ALA A 74 -7.04 -15.62 0.44
N GLU A 75 -6.14 -15.95 1.36
CA GLU A 75 -4.94 -15.17 1.62
C GLU A 75 -3.86 -15.56 0.59
N VAL A 76 -3.37 -14.57 -0.15
CA VAL A 76 -2.15 -14.66 -0.94
C VAL A 76 -0.97 -14.55 0.01
N GLN A 77 -0.08 -15.52 0.00
CA GLN A 77 1.21 -15.50 0.68
C GLN A 77 2.32 -15.62 -0.37
N LEU A 78 3.00 -14.52 -0.65
CA LEU A 78 4.22 -14.50 -1.46
C LEU A 78 5.41 -14.44 -0.52
N ASP A 79 6.14 -15.54 -0.40
CA ASP A 79 7.33 -15.66 0.44
C ASP A 79 8.37 -16.58 -0.20
N ASN A 80 9.65 -16.23 -0.04
CA ASN A 80 10.77 -17.02 -0.60
C ASN A 80 10.58 -17.36 -2.10
N GLN A 81 10.08 -16.40 -2.90
CA GLN A 81 9.89 -16.56 -4.35
C GLN A 81 8.74 -17.52 -4.73
N HIS A 82 7.94 -17.98 -3.77
CA HIS A 82 6.80 -18.86 -4.02
C HIS A 82 5.51 -18.22 -3.56
N LEU A 83 4.49 -18.35 -4.38
CA LEU A 83 3.16 -17.89 -4.07
C LEU A 83 2.28 -19.05 -3.62
N LYS A 84 1.57 -18.85 -2.51
CA LYS A 84 0.55 -19.77 -1.98
C LYS A 84 -0.77 -19.04 -1.84
N LEU A 85 -1.87 -19.74 -2.06
CA LEU A 85 -3.21 -19.32 -1.67
C LEU A 85 -3.68 -20.17 -0.52
N MET A 86 -4.06 -19.50 0.56
CA MET A 86 -4.51 -20.12 1.81
C MET A 86 -5.97 -19.75 2.05
N GLU A 87 -6.85 -20.73 2.15
CA GLU A 87 -8.29 -20.58 2.42
C GLU A 87 -8.56 -20.87 3.89
N GLU A 88 -9.26 -19.97 4.57
CA GLU A 88 -9.67 -20.19 5.96
C GLU A 88 -10.80 -21.21 6.03
N GLN A 89 -10.67 -22.18 6.91
CA GLN A 89 -11.68 -23.21 7.16
C GLN A 89 -12.61 -22.78 8.29
N GLN A 90 -13.77 -23.42 8.39
CA GLN A 90 -14.78 -23.13 9.45
C GLN A 90 -14.23 -23.26 10.89
N ASP A 91 -13.13 -23.96 11.08
CA ASP A 91 -12.47 -24.13 12.38
C ASP A 91 -11.34 -23.11 12.64
N GLY A 92 -11.19 -22.11 11.75
CA GLY A 92 -10.15 -21.09 11.82
C GLY A 92 -8.76 -21.56 11.35
N THR A 93 -8.64 -22.78 10.80
CA THR A 93 -7.37 -23.24 10.24
C THR A 93 -7.22 -22.84 8.78
N LEU A 94 -5.99 -22.50 8.36
CA LEU A 94 -5.68 -22.17 6.96
C LEU A 94 -5.36 -23.44 6.17
N ARG A 95 -6.04 -23.62 5.05
CA ARG A 95 -5.80 -24.69 4.09
C ARG A 95 -5.19 -24.15 2.82
N LYS A 96 -4.01 -24.67 2.44
CA LYS A 96 -3.42 -24.34 1.15
C LYS A 96 -4.26 -24.93 0.00
N VAL A 97 -4.76 -24.05 -0.87
CA VAL A 97 -5.56 -24.40 -2.06
C VAL A 97 -4.76 -24.31 -3.36
N TYR A 98 -3.70 -23.47 -3.38
CA TYR A 98 -2.78 -23.37 -4.51
C TYR A 98 -1.35 -23.12 -4.03
N GLU A 99 -0.39 -23.53 -4.82
CA GLU A 99 1.03 -23.18 -4.69
C GLU A 99 1.64 -23.17 -6.10
N THR A 100 2.45 -22.17 -6.38
CA THR A 100 3.20 -22.13 -7.65
C THR A 100 4.14 -23.32 -7.78
N PRO A 101 4.38 -23.82 -9.02
CA PRO A 101 5.35 -24.89 -9.25
C PRO A 101 6.70 -24.59 -8.59
N TRP A 102 7.35 -25.62 -8.08
CA TRP A 102 8.60 -25.53 -7.31
C TRP A 102 9.79 -24.94 -8.09
N ASP A 103 9.71 -24.88 -9.41
CA ASP A 103 10.70 -24.32 -10.34
C ASP A 103 10.31 -22.95 -10.89
N TRP A 104 9.23 -22.37 -10.36
CA TRP A 104 8.85 -20.99 -10.62
C TRP A 104 9.32 -20.09 -9.49
N ASN A 105 9.88 -18.93 -9.85
CA ASN A 105 10.25 -17.90 -8.90
C ASN A 105 9.39 -16.67 -9.18
N VAL A 106 8.43 -16.41 -8.31
CA VAL A 106 7.50 -15.27 -8.43
C VAL A 106 8.18 -14.03 -7.90
N GLN A 107 8.38 -13.05 -8.75
CA GLN A 107 8.98 -11.75 -8.40
C GLN A 107 7.94 -10.79 -7.84
N GLU A 108 6.75 -10.75 -8.46
CA GLU A 108 5.66 -9.86 -8.03
C GLU A 108 4.30 -10.54 -8.28
N ALA A 109 3.31 -10.16 -7.46
CA ALA A 109 1.92 -10.59 -7.59
C ALA A 109 0.99 -9.39 -7.32
N LEU A 110 0.15 -9.03 -8.31
CA LEU A 110 -0.73 -7.86 -8.26
C LEU A 110 -2.18 -8.27 -8.51
N PRO A 111 -3.11 -7.94 -7.59
CA PRO A 111 -4.54 -8.12 -7.81
C PRO A 111 -5.16 -6.84 -8.39
N PHE A 112 -5.72 -6.88 -9.59
CA PHE A 112 -6.62 -5.86 -10.14
C PHE A 112 -7.34 -6.35 -11.39
N ASP A 113 -8.50 -5.75 -11.68
CA ASP A 113 -9.34 -6.04 -12.84
C ASP A 113 -8.69 -5.49 -14.12
N ILE A 114 -7.77 -6.27 -14.72
CA ILE A 114 -7.02 -5.86 -15.92
C ILE A 114 -7.83 -5.99 -17.21
N ASN A 115 -8.83 -6.88 -17.23
CA ASN A 115 -9.66 -7.16 -18.39
C ASN A 115 -10.98 -6.39 -18.41
N HIS A 116 -11.28 -5.60 -17.35
CA HIS A 116 -12.47 -4.77 -17.16
C HIS A 116 -13.79 -5.57 -17.14
N ASP A 117 -13.76 -6.80 -16.62
CA ASP A 117 -14.98 -7.63 -16.49
C ASP A 117 -15.68 -7.46 -15.10
N GLY A 118 -15.11 -6.65 -14.23
CA GLY A 118 -15.61 -6.35 -12.89
C GLY A 118 -15.11 -7.32 -11.79
N THR A 119 -14.21 -8.25 -12.14
CA THR A 119 -13.54 -9.13 -11.19
C THR A 119 -12.03 -8.89 -11.22
N GLU A 120 -11.36 -9.01 -10.08
CA GLU A 120 -9.91 -8.86 -10.03
C GLU A 120 -9.21 -10.11 -10.57
N GLU A 121 -8.21 -9.93 -11.43
CA GLU A 121 -7.24 -10.95 -11.77
C GLU A 121 -6.01 -10.87 -10.86
N LEU A 122 -5.37 -12.02 -10.65
CA LEU A 122 -4.05 -12.12 -10.03
C LEU A 122 -2.98 -12.17 -11.12
N ILE A 123 -2.19 -11.08 -11.21
CA ILE A 123 -1.15 -10.91 -12.23
C ILE A 123 0.20 -11.23 -11.59
N LEU A 124 0.92 -12.18 -12.16
CA LEU A 124 2.21 -12.66 -11.66
C LEU A 124 3.33 -12.30 -12.62
N LEU A 125 4.43 -11.73 -12.12
CA LEU A 125 5.72 -11.68 -12.80
C LEU A 125 6.56 -12.87 -12.32
N VAL A 126 6.88 -13.79 -13.23
CA VAL A 126 7.45 -15.08 -12.89
C VAL A 126 8.73 -15.35 -13.66
N TRP A 127 9.78 -15.80 -12.98
CA TRP A 127 10.96 -16.41 -13.58
C TRP A 127 10.76 -17.92 -13.66
N LYS A 128 10.85 -18.48 -14.86
CA LYS A 128 10.75 -19.92 -15.10
C LYS A 128 11.56 -20.35 -16.31
N HIS A 129 11.85 -21.65 -16.38
CA HIS A 129 12.52 -22.22 -17.55
C HIS A 129 11.57 -22.41 -18.73
N GLY A 130 12.08 -22.12 -19.92
CA GLY A 130 11.38 -22.27 -21.19
C GLY A 130 10.64 -21.02 -21.64
N SER A 131 10.44 -20.92 -22.96
CA SER A 131 9.90 -19.73 -23.62
C SER A 131 8.37 -19.65 -23.63
N TYR A 132 7.67 -20.71 -23.23
CA TYR A 132 6.21 -20.77 -23.26
C TYR A 132 5.61 -20.76 -21.87
N GLY A 133 4.31 -20.51 -21.75
CA GLY A 133 3.57 -20.52 -20.51
C GLY A 133 3.59 -21.87 -19.76
N GLU A 134 2.54 -22.21 -19.02
CA GLU A 134 2.48 -23.45 -18.24
C GLU A 134 2.57 -24.71 -19.14
N HIS A 135 2.01 -24.61 -20.33
CA HIS A 135 1.97 -25.73 -21.28
C HIS A 135 2.64 -25.39 -22.61
N LEU A 136 3.33 -26.36 -23.17
CA LEU A 136 3.89 -26.25 -24.52
C LEU A 136 2.74 -26.21 -25.55
N PRO A 137 2.73 -25.24 -26.51
CA PRO A 137 1.76 -25.23 -27.57
C PRO A 137 1.80 -26.53 -28.39
N ILE A 138 0.64 -26.98 -28.88
CA ILE A 138 0.52 -28.27 -29.60
C ILE A 138 1.33 -28.36 -30.91
N TRP A 139 1.75 -27.23 -31.45
CA TRP A 139 2.58 -27.13 -32.66
C TRP A 139 4.08 -27.09 -32.36
N GLU A 140 4.47 -27.00 -31.08
CA GLU A 140 5.86 -27.01 -30.65
C GLU A 140 6.25 -28.37 -30.09
N GLN A 141 7.45 -28.84 -30.46
CA GLN A 141 7.98 -30.14 -29.99
C GLN A 141 8.90 -30.01 -28.80
N TYR A 142 9.52 -28.85 -28.62
CA TYR A 142 10.51 -28.57 -27.59
C TYR A 142 10.33 -27.20 -26.97
N ASN A 143 10.47 -27.14 -25.66
CA ASN A 143 10.67 -25.88 -24.94
C ASN A 143 12.17 -25.69 -24.73
N ASP A 144 12.65 -24.46 -24.74
CA ASP A 144 14.04 -24.22 -24.37
C ASP A 144 14.23 -24.30 -22.86
N ILE A 145 15.48 -24.24 -22.40
CA ILE A 145 15.82 -24.37 -20.99
C ILE A 145 16.31 -23.05 -20.37
N ARG A 146 16.20 -21.94 -21.11
CA ARG A 146 16.60 -20.63 -20.59
C ARG A 146 15.68 -20.23 -19.47
N LEU A 147 16.24 -19.62 -18.44
CA LEU A 147 15.50 -19.02 -17.34
C LEU A 147 15.10 -17.60 -17.76
N GLU A 148 13.82 -17.37 -17.95
CA GLU A 148 13.28 -16.11 -18.50
C GLU A 148 12.07 -15.65 -17.70
N GLN A 149 11.73 -14.36 -17.84
CA GLN A 149 10.56 -13.78 -17.20
C GLN A 149 9.30 -13.92 -18.05
N HIS A 150 8.19 -14.08 -17.35
CA HIS A 150 6.86 -14.22 -17.92
C HIS A 150 5.85 -13.41 -17.10
N ILE A 151 4.77 -12.96 -17.75
CA ILE A 151 3.61 -12.41 -17.07
C ILE A 151 2.47 -13.42 -17.22
N PHE A 152 1.93 -13.88 -16.09
CA PHE A 152 0.80 -14.80 -16.02
C PHE A 152 -0.38 -14.13 -15.33
N ILE A 153 -1.57 -14.31 -15.89
CA ILE A 153 -2.81 -13.71 -15.40
C ILE A 153 -3.77 -14.83 -15.06
N TYR A 154 -4.22 -14.87 -13.81
CA TYR A 154 -5.17 -15.82 -13.29
C TYR A 154 -6.43 -15.11 -12.79
N GLN A 155 -7.55 -15.79 -12.84
CA GLN A 155 -8.81 -15.37 -12.25
C GLN A 155 -9.26 -16.38 -11.21
N TRP A 156 -9.93 -15.92 -10.17
CA TRP A 156 -10.56 -16.77 -9.17
C TRP A 156 -11.65 -17.65 -9.81
N ASP A 157 -11.66 -18.93 -9.47
CA ASP A 157 -12.65 -19.90 -9.97
C ASP A 157 -12.97 -20.91 -8.87
N GLU A 158 -14.07 -20.68 -8.16
CA GLU A 158 -14.50 -21.52 -7.05
C GLU A 158 -14.75 -22.99 -7.45
N THR A 159 -15.02 -23.24 -8.72
CA THR A 159 -15.28 -24.59 -9.23
C THR A 159 -14.02 -25.44 -9.33
N ARG A 160 -12.84 -24.82 -9.30
CA ARG A 160 -11.55 -25.51 -9.36
C ARG A 160 -11.01 -25.88 -8.00
N ILE A 161 -10.30 -26.98 -7.91
CA ILE A 161 -9.60 -27.40 -6.67
C ILE A 161 -8.50 -26.39 -6.31
N THR A 162 -7.81 -25.83 -7.31
CA THR A 162 -6.74 -24.84 -7.16
C THR A 162 -7.25 -23.42 -6.97
N LYS A 163 -8.58 -23.21 -7.09
CA LYS A 163 -9.23 -21.88 -7.04
C LYS A 163 -8.77 -20.87 -8.10
N LEU A 164 -7.79 -21.21 -8.92
CA LEU A 164 -7.27 -20.34 -9.98
C LEU A 164 -7.52 -20.93 -11.38
N ARG A 165 -7.97 -20.08 -12.28
CA ARG A 165 -8.12 -20.34 -13.70
C ARG A 165 -7.13 -19.46 -14.47
N PRO A 166 -6.22 -20.01 -15.31
CA PRO A 166 -5.41 -19.18 -16.17
C PRO A 166 -6.29 -18.44 -17.18
N VAL A 167 -6.12 -17.12 -17.26
CA VAL A 167 -6.78 -16.23 -18.22
C VAL A 167 -5.86 -15.98 -19.39
N TRP A 168 -4.59 -15.65 -19.09
CA TRP A 168 -3.58 -15.39 -20.10
C TRP A 168 -2.18 -15.69 -19.58
N MET A 169 -1.31 -16.16 -20.45
CA MET A 169 0.07 -16.47 -20.14
C MET A 169 0.98 -16.01 -21.27
N SER A 170 1.91 -15.12 -20.96
CA SER A 170 2.88 -14.66 -21.96
C SER A 170 3.82 -15.78 -22.38
N SER A 171 4.40 -15.66 -23.58
CA SER A 171 5.71 -16.22 -23.87
C SER A 171 6.78 -15.49 -23.04
N ALA A 172 8.03 -15.97 -23.08
CA ALA A 172 9.16 -15.25 -22.50
C ALA A 172 9.18 -13.80 -23.01
N LEU A 173 9.39 -12.86 -22.09
CA LEU A 173 9.33 -11.42 -22.40
C LEU A 173 10.47 -10.95 -23.30
N GLY A 174 11.59 -11.69 -23.33
CA GLY A 174 12.73 -11.41 -24.20
C GLY A 174 13.59 -10.22 -23.77
N TYR A 175 13.28 -9.61 -22.65
CA TYR A 175 14.03 -8.55 -21.98
C TYR A 175 13.81 -8.62 -20.47
N GLU A 176 14.73 -8.06 -19.70
CA GLU A 176 14.63 -8.04 -18.25
C GLU A 176 13.59 -7.01 -17.79
N VAL A 177 12.69 -7.43 -16.92
CA VAL A 177 11.65 -6.62 -16.29
C VAL A 177 12.00 -6.43 -14.81
N THR A 178 12.19 -5.18 -14.41
CA THR A 178 12.54 -4.84 -13.01
C THR A 178 11.31 -4.76 -12.13
N SER A 179 10.18 -4.26 -12.68
CA SER A 179 8.92 -4.19 -11.94
C SER A 179 7.70 -4.27 -12.86
N ILE A 180 6.58 -4.71 -12.29
CA ILE A 180 5.24 -4.51 -12.83
C ILE A 180 4.42 -3.74 -11.81
N THR A 181 3.59 -2.80 -12.27
CA THR A 181 2.71 -2.01 -11.39
C THR A 181 1.38 -1.73 -12.08
N ARG A 182 0.35 -1.39 -11.30
CA ARG A 182 -0.93 -0.95 -11.84
C ARG A 182 -0.81 0.47 -12.37
N GLY A 183 -1.32 0.71 -13.56
CA GLY A 183 -1.43 2.02 -14.19
C GLY A 183 -2.86 2.54 -14.21
N GLU A 184 -3.04 3.73 -14.76
CA GLU A 184 -4.34 4.35 -14.98
C GLU A 184 -5.30 3.44 -15.76
N ASN A 185 -6.58 3.43 -15.39
CA ASN A 185 -7.63 2.62 -16.02
C ASN A 185 -7.27 1.12 -16.06
N ASN A 186 -6.77 0.58 -14.94
CA ASN A 186 -6.42 -0.83 -14.82
C ASN A 186 -5.47 -1.36 -15.91
N ARG A 187 -4.55 -0.51 -16.38
CA ARG A 187 -3.48 -0.91 -17.30
C ARG A 187 -2.30 -1.45 -16.50
N LEU A 188 -1.46 -2.24 -17.14
CA LEU A 188 -0.23 -2.75 -16.54
C LEU A 188 0.95 -1.88 -17.00
N ILE A 189 1.71 -1.35 -16.06
CA ILE A 189 3.00 -0.71 -16.33
C ILE A 189 4.08 -1.77 -16.16
N VAL A 190 4.93 -1.92 -17.16
CA VAL A 190 6.07 -2.85 -17.18
C VAL A 190 7.32 -2.02 -17.36
N THR A 191 8.21 -2.05 -16.37
CA THR A 191 9.51 -1.34 -16.38
C THR A 191 10.62 -2.32 -16.70
N ASP A 192 11.47 -1.98 -17.68
CA ASP A 192 12.59 -2.82 -18.09
C ASP A 192 13.91 -2.48 -17.35
N GLY A 193 14.95 -3.27 -17.59
CA GLY A 193 16.27 -3.09 -16.96
C GLY A 193 17.01 -1.80 -17.36
N ASN A 194 16.46 -0.97 -18.26
CA ASN A 194 16.96 0.34 -18.62
C ASN A 194 16.14 1.47 -18.00
N ASP A 195 15.24 1.15 -17.05
CA ASP A 195 14.27 2.08 -16.45
C ASP A 195 13.26 2.66 -17.47
N GLU A 196 13.07 2.00 -18.63
CA GLU A 196 12.03 2.38 -19.57
C GLU A 196 10.70 1.71 -19.16
N SER A 197 9.69 2.54 -18.90
CA SER A 197 8.37 2.05 -18.48
C SER A 197 7.37 2.13 -19.62
N LYS A 198 6.69 1.03 -19.87
CA LYS A 198 5.71 0.84 -20.94
C LYS A 198 4.36 0.47 -20.36
N VAL A 199 3.32 1.07 -20.93
CA VAL A 199 1.93 0.78 -20.57
C VAL A 199 1.42 -0.32 -21.47
N TRP A 200 0.90 -1.38 -20.85
CA TRP A 200 0.20 -2.48 -21.51
C TRP A 200 -1.28 -2.46 -21.12
N GLN A 201 -2.14 -2.68 -22.07
CA GLN A 201 -3.59 -2.76 -21.84
C GLN A 201 -4.14 -4.08 -22.33
N TRP A 202 -5.25 -4.50 -21.76
CA TRP A 202 -5.97 -5.67 -22.21
C TRP A 202 -6.76 -5.35 -23.48
N GLU A 203 -6.60 -6.18 -24.52
CA GLU A 203 -7.42 -6.14 -25.73
C GLU A 203 -7.78 -7.58 -26.12
N ASP A 204 -9.06 -7.82 -26.36
CA ASP A 204 -9.63 -9.10 -26.76
C ASP A 204 -9.13 -10.31 -25.94
N PHE A 205 -7.93 -10.81 -26.22
CA PHE A 205 -7.39 -12.05 -25.68
C PHE A 205 -6.07 -11.90 -24.93
N GLY A 206 -5.60 -10.69 -24.66
CA GLY A 206 -4.34 -10.51 -23.95
C GLY A 206 -3.81 -9.09 -23.89
N LEU A 207 -2.58 -8.95 -23.42
CA LEU A 207 -1.93 -7.66 -23.26
C LEU A 207 -1.30 -7.15 -24.56
N VAL A 208 -1.58 -5.90 -24.91
CA VAL A 208 -0.97 -5.16 -26.02
C VAL A 208 -0.29 -3.89 -25.51
N LEU A 209 0.78 -3.47 -26.18
CA LEU A 209 1.52 -2.25 -25.84
C LEU A 209 0.70 -1.00 -26.20
N ALA A 210 0.37 -0.17 -25.20
CA ALA A 210 -0.39 1.06 -25.37
C ALA A 210 0.50 2.30 -25.53
N GLY A 211 1.72 2.30 -24.99
CA GLY A 211 2.66 3.42 -25.09
C GLY A 211 3.68 3.48 -23.96
N ALA A 212 4.33 4.65 -23.80
CA ALA A 212 5.21 4.94 -22.69
C ALA A 212 4.43 5.47 -21.49
N ALA A 213 4.82 5.05 -20.29
CA ALA A 213 4.28 5.61 -19.04
C ALA A 213 4.81 7.04 -18.83
N LYS A 214 4.05 7.83 -18.06
CA LYS A 214 4.39 9.23 -17.71
C LYS A 214 4.28 9.40 -16.22
N GLU A 215 5.04 10.35 -15.70
CA GLU A 215 4.86 10.84 -14.33
C GLU A 215 3.49 11.49 -14.18
N THR A 216 2.84 11.22 -13.06
CA THR A 216 1.55 11.79 -12.70
C THR A 216 1.59 12.26 -11.25
N GLN A 217 0.73 13.22 -10.92
CA GLN A 217 0.70 13.85 -9.60
C GLN A 217 -0.73 14.10 -9.15
N VAL A 218 -0.95 13.97 -7.84
CA VAL A 218 -2.17 14.41 -7.13
C VAL A 218 -1.75 15.35 -6.01
N SER A 219 -2.23 16.58 -6.05
CA SER A 219 -2.11 17.53 -4.95
C SER A 219 -3.17 17.23 -3.88
N PHE A 220 -2.75 17.08 -2.62
CA PHE A 220 -3.61 16.71 -1.50
C PHE A 220 -3.62 17.78 -0.43
N LEU A 221 -4.82 18.10 0.09
CA LEU A 221 -5.03 18.96 1.23
C LEU A 221 -5.81 18.20 2.31
N ALA A 222 -5.33 18.24 3.56
CA ALA A 222 -6.10 17.74 4.70
C ALA A 222 -6.27 18.81 5.77
N ALA A 223 -7.48 18.90 6.32
CA ALA A 223 -7.83 19.78 7.42
C ALA A 223 -8.17 18.97 8.67
N GLY A 224 -8.00 19.60 9.84
CA GLY A 224 -8.22 18.98 11.13
C GLY A 224 -9.69 18.86 11.54
N ASP A 225 -9.95 18.99 12.83
CA ASP A 225 -11.25 18.73 13.47
C ASP A 225 -12.30 19.75 13.09
N ASN A 226 -13.34 19.29 12.42
CA ASN A 226 -14.56 20.06 12.15
C ASN A 226 -15.57 19.78 13.26
N LEU A 227 -15.38 20.47 14.40
CA LEU A 227 -16.11 20.31 15.65
C LEU A 227 -17.14 21.42 15.82
N ILE A 228 -18.36 21.18 15.32
CA ILE A 228 -19.41 22.19 15.24
C ILE A 228 -20.14 22.34 16.58
N HIS A 229 -19.79 23.40 17.31
CA HIS A 229 -20.50 23.84 18.51
C HIS A 229 -21.71 24.69 18.16
N THR A 230 -22.74 24.70 19.01
CA THR A 230 -23.95 25.50 18.81
C THR A 230 -23.66 27.00 18.78
N SER A 231 -22.60 27.45 19.44
CA SER A 231 -22.12 28.82 19.38
C SER A 231 -21.72 29.29 17.97
N LEU A 232 -21.44 28.35 17.06
CA LEU A 232 -21.08 28.62 15.67
C LEU A 232 -22.28 28.65 14.74
N LEU A 233 -23.48 28.29 15.23
CA LEU A 233 -24.69 28.13 14.42
C LEU A 233 -25.64 29.33 14.48
N TRP A 234 -25.30 30.34 15.25
CA TRP A 234 -26.18 31.47 15.61
C TRP A 234 -26.47 32.45 14.45
N ASP A 235 -25.65 32.45 13.40
CA ASP A 235 -25.74 33.42 12.30
C ASP A 235 -26.25 32.77 10.98
N ALA A 236 -26.70 31.51 11.02
CA ALA A 236 -27.16 30.79 9.84
C ALA A 236 -28.58 31.29 9.42
N MET A 237 -28.64 32.46 8.81
CA MET A 237 -29.91 32.97 8.28
C MET A 237 -30.37 32.20 7.03
N ASP A 238 -29.42 31.74 6.15
CA ASP A 238 -29.71 30.99 4.92
C ASP A 238 -28.72 29.85 4.60
N SER A 239 -27.48 29.88 5.11
CA SER A 239 -26.47 28.83 4.89
C SER A 239 -25.34 28.90 5.92
N TYR A 240 -24.58 27.78 6.04
CA TYR A 240 -23.37 27.69 6.88
C TYR A 240 -22.08 27.89 6.07
N ASP A 241 -22.14 28.44 4.87
CA ASP A 241 -21.01 28.65 3.96
C ASP A 241 -19.89 29.47 4.57
N TYR A 242 -20.26 30.45 5.45
CA TYR A 242 -19.31 31.33 6.13
C TYR A 242 -18.27 30.59 6.96
N LEU A 243 -18.57 29.35 7.42
CA LEU A 243 -17.64 28.54 8.19
C LEU A 243 -16.37 28.21 7.39
N TYR A 244 -16.48 28.10 6.06
CA TYR A 244 -15.38 27.68 5.19
C TYR A 244 -14.91 28.75 4.19
N ASP A 245 -15.49 29.94 4.19
CA ASP A 245 -15.21 30.99 3.19
C ASP A 245 -13.74 31.36 3.08
N HIS A 246 -13.01 31.40 4.22
CA HIS A 246 -11.61 31.80 4.26
C HIS A 246 -10.62 30.74 3.73
N ILE A 247 -11.04 29.49 3.64
CA ILE A 247 -10.20 28.38 3.16
C ILE A 247 -10.69 27.81 1.83
N ARG A 248 -11.89 28.18 1.37
CA ARG A 248 -12.53 27.61 0.17
C ARG A 248 -11.65 27.64 -1.05
N GLU A 249 -11.01 28.77 -1.35
CA GLU A 249 -10.14 28.89 -2.52
C GLU A 249 -8.96 27.92 -2.45
N GLU A 250 -8.43 27.67 -1.27
CA GLU A 250 -7.30 26.78 -1.04
C GLU A 250 -7.72 25.32 -1.14
N VAL A 251 -8.87 24.98 -0.56
CA VAL A 251 -9.48 23.65 -0.67
C VAL A 251 -9.74 23.29 -2.12
N GLN A 252 -10.36 24.21 -2.89
CA GLN A 252 -10.71 23.97 -4.31
C GLN A 252 -9.51 23.95 -5.27
N ARG A 253 -8.30 24.34 -4.84
CA ARG A 253 -7.08 24.22 -5.65
C ARG A 253 -6.44 22.87 -5.57
N ALA A 254 -6.70 22.11 -4.51
CA ALA A 254 -6.20 20.75 -4.38
C ALA A 254 -6.96 19.81 -5.33
N ASP A 255 -6.29 18.80 -5.83
CA ASP A 255 -6.95 17.72 -6.57
C ASP A 255 -7.87 16.90 -5.67
N LEU A 256 -7.49 16.71 -4.39
CA LEU A 256 -8.27 16.07 -3.36
C LEU A 256 -8.13 16.83 -2.04
N ALA A 257 -9.25 17.04 -1.37
CA ALA A 257 -9.31 17.72 -0.08
C ALA A 257 -10.11 16.91 0.95
N SER A 258 -9.59 16.81 2.19
CA SER A 258 -10.23 16.07 3.29
C SER A 258 -10.35 16.87 4.57
N LEU A 259 -11.31 16.48 5.44
CA LEU A 259 -11.46 16.98 6.80
C LEU A 259 -11.95 15.88 7.76
N ASN A 260 -11.70 16.05 9.07
CA ASN A 260 -12.33 15.21 10.09
C ASN A 260 -13.70 15.80 10.47
N GLN A 261 -14.78 15.14 10.06
CA GLN A 261 -16.15 15.47 10.47
C GLN A 261 -16.42 14.90 11.86
N GLU A 262 -16.11 15.67 12.90
CA GLU A 262 -16.14 15.14 14.27
C GLU A 262 -17.52 15.11 14.89
N THR A 263 -18.45 15.93 14.40
CA THR A 263 -19.83 15.96 14.91
C THR A 263 -20.82 15.39 13.92
N VAL A 264 -21.72 14.52 14.41
CA VAL A 264 -22.71 13.81 13.56
C VAL A 264 -23.86 14.72 13.14
N PHE A 265 -24.40 14.48 11.95
CA PHE A 265 -25.57 15.23 11.46
C PHE A 265 -26.88 14.76 12.07
N VAL A 266 -27.80 15.69 12.24
CA VAL A 266 -29.20 15.47 12.64
C VAL A 266 -30.14 16.25 11.73
N LYS A 267 -31.28 15.65 11.38
CA LYS A 267 -32.37 16.28 10.63
C LYS A 267 -33.39 16.96 11.56
N ASP A 268 -33.56 16.41 12.77
CA ASP A 268 -34.46 16.95 13.78
C ASP A 268 -33.75 18.06 14.55
N GLN A 269 -34.28 19.26 14.48
CA GLN A 269 -33.76 20.43 15.19
C GLN A 269 -33.74 20.23 16.72
N GLY A 270 -34.63 19.42 17.27
CA GLY A 270 -34.65 19.08 18.69
C GLY A 270 -33.46 18.21 19.14
N LEU A 271 -32.70 17.64 18.19
CA LEU A 271 -31.49 16.85 18.45
C LEU A 271 -30.20 17.65 18.27
N ILE A 272 -30.29 18.92 17.85
CA ILE A 272 -29.11 19.82 17.78
C ILE A 272 -28.63 20.05 19.21
N SER A 273 -27.37 19.81 19.45
CA SER A 273 -26.76 19.86 20.79
C SER A 273 -25.25 20.01 20.74
N ASP A 274 -24.74 20.50 21.85
CA ASP A 274 -23.33 20.70 22.15
C ASP A 274 -22.73 19.53 22.96
N TYR A 275 -21.47 19.70 23.35
CA TYR A 275 -20.80 18.79 24.29
C TYR A 275 -21.72 18.46 25.49
N PRO A 276 -21.76 17.20 25.97
CA PRO A 276 -20.88 16.10 25.62
C PRO A 276 -21.34 15.19 24.47
N ARG A 277 -22.53 15.43 23.91
CA ARG A 277 -23.10 14.60 22.83
C ARG A 277 -23.60 15.50 21.70
N PHE A 278 -22.76 15.70 20.71
CA PHE A 278 -23.01 16.62 19.62
C PHE A 278 -24.14 16.15 18.67
N GLY A 279 -24.84 17.12 18.11
CA GLY A 279 -25.77 16.96 17.01
C GLY A 279 -25.73 18.21 16.15
N THR A 280 -25.29 18.10 14.92
CA THR A 280 -25.05 19.19 13.98
C THR A 280 -26.17 19.22 12.94
N PRO A 281 -26.73 20.39 12.59
CA PRO A 281 -27.69 20.50 11.49
C PRO A 281 -27.08 19.95 10.19
N ILE A 282 -27.87 19.12 9.47
CA ILE A 282 -27.42 18.49 8.22
C ILE A 282 -27.04 19.50 7.14
N GLU A 283 -27.57 20.74 7.26
CA GLU A 283 -27.26 21.86 6.35
C GLU A 283 -25.79 22.27 6.40
N VAL A 284 -25.06 22.00 7.49
CA VAL A 284 -23.60 22.18 7.56
C VAL A 284 -22.89 21.28 6.53
N GLY A 285 -23.43 20.10 6.26
CA GLY A 285 -22.92 19.22 5.21
C GLY A 285 -22.93 19.86 3.82
N ASN A 286 -23.98 20.63 3.49
CA ASN A 286 -24.03 21.38 2.23
C ASN A 286 -22.88 22.39 2.12
N ALA A 287 -22.52 23.02 3.23
CA ALA A 287 -21.41 23.99 3.26
C ALA A 287 -20.04 23.28 3.10
N ILE A 288 -19.86 22.08 3.65
CA ILE A 288 -18.67 21.25 3.45
C ILE A 288 -18.51 20.89 1.97
N VAL A 289 -19.56 20.37 1.34
CA VAL A 289 -19.57 20.03 -0.10
C VAL A 289 -19.27 21.26 -0.95
N LYS A 290 -19.91 22.39 -0.66
CA LYS A 290 -19.72 23.64 -1.40
C LYS A 290 -18.32 24.25 -1.19
N ALA A 291 -17.68 24.00 -0.06
CA ALA A 291 -16.29 24.38 0.17
C ALA A 291 -15.33 23.65 -0.77
N GLY A 292 -15.70 22.47 -1.26
CA GLY A 292 -14.92 21.69 -2.22
C GLY A 292 -14.13 20.54 -1.58
N PHE A 293 -14.52 20.11 -0.38
CA PHE A 293 -13.97 18.88 0.20
C PHE A 293 -14.50 17.65 -0.54
N ASP A 294 -13.64 16.68 -0.75
CA ASP A 294 -13.92 15.41 -1.43
C ASP A 294 -14.05 14.25 -0.45
N ILE A 295 -13.35 14.33 0.69
CA ILE A 295 -13.20 13.24 1.65
C ILE A 295 -13.56 13.71 3.05
N VAL A 296 -14.39 12.94 3.75
CA VAL A 296 -14.69 13.14 5.17
C VAL A 296 -14.32 11.93 5.99
N THR A 297 -13.63 12.13 7.11
CA THR A 297 -13.30 11.08 8.05
C THR A 297 -14.31 11.05 9.17
N LEU A 298 -14.84 9.88 9.49
CA LEU A 298 -15.94 9.70 10.41
C LEU A 298 -15.61 8.80 11.61
N ALA A 299 -14.50 8.03 11.58
CA ALA A 299 -14.09 7.31 12.77
C ALA A 299 -13.43 8.27 13.76
N ASN A 300 -14.24 8.79 14.67
CA ASN A 300 -13.83 9.68 15.76
C ASN A 300 -14.61 9.35 17.04
N ASN A 301 -14.30 10.04 18.14
CA ASN A 301 -14.90 9.78 19.45
C ASN A 301 -16.36 10.21 19.55
N HIS A 302 -16.85 11.11 18.67
CA HIS A 302 -18.21 11.64 18.66
C HIS A 302 -19.16 11.01 17.64
N ILE A 303 -18.66 10.08 16.80
CA ILE A 303 -19.48 9.44 15.74
C ILE A 303 -20.72 8.71 16.27
N LEU A 304 -20.70 8.22 17.51
CA LEU A 304 -21.84 7.54 18.14
C LEU A 304 -22.67 8.46 19.07
N ASP A 305 -22.47 9.77 19.08
CA ASP A 305 -23.18 10.70 19.96
C ASP A 305 -24.70 10.67 19.81
N LYS A 306 -25.20 10.39 18.64
CA LYS A 306 -26.62 10.16 18.32
C LYS A 306 -26.90 8.72 17.93
N GLU A 307 -26.06 7.79 18.42
CA GLU A 307 -26.20 6.35 18.17
C GLU A 307 -26.30 6.03 16.66
N LEU A 308 -26.99 4.99 16.25
CA LEU A 308 -27.20 4.63 14.84
C LEU A 308 -27.87 5.74 14.02
N TYR A 309 -28.76 6.52 14.64
CA TYR A 309 -29.44 7.62 13.94
C TYR A 309 -28.45 8.67 13.42
N GLY A 310 -27.45 9.05 14.23
CA GLY A 310 -26.43 10.00 13.82
C GLY A 310 -25.54 9.45 12.70
N VAL A 311 -25.10 8.21 12.84
CA VAL A 311 -24.29 7.52 11.81
C VAL A 311 -25.08 7.43 10.50
N ASP A 312 -26.30 6.91 10.53
CA ASP A 312 -27.15 6.72 9.34
C ASP A 312 -27.50 8.05 8.66
N THR A 313 -27.80 9.09 9.45
CA THR A 313 -28.09 10.42 8.91
C THR A 313 -26.86 11.03 8.23
N THR A 314 -25.68 10.87 8.84
CA THR A 314 -24.43 11.45 8.31
C THR A 314 -23.97 10.71 7.05
N THR A 315 -23.96 9.39 7.08
CA THR A 315 -23.53 8.59 5.92
C THR A 315 -24.51 8.69 4.76
N SER A 316 -25.82 8.62 5.01
CA SER A 316 -26.84 8.81 3.98
C SER A 316 -26.76 10.19 3.31
N PHE A 317 -26.40 11.24 4.05
CA PHE A 317 -26.17 12.55 3.45
C PHE A 317 -25.01 12.50 2.43
N TYR A 318 -23.87 11.89 2.81
CA TYR A 318 -22.71 11.84 1.93
C TYR A 318 -22.90 10.85 0.77
N ASP A 319 -23.65 9.76 0.95
CA ASP A 319 -24.05 8.85 -0.13
C ASP A 319 -24.86 9.53 -1.24
N GLU A 320 -25.60 10.61 -0.90
CA GLU A 320 -26.37 11.41 -1.86
C GLU A 320 -25.52 12.48 -2.57
N GLN A 321 -24.26 12.72 -2.15
CA GLN A 321 -23.39 13.74 -2.73
C GLN A 321 -22.44 13.14 -3.76
N GLU A 322 -22.59 13.52 -5.03
CA GLU A 322 -21.68 13.08 -6.09
C GLU A 322 -20.24 13.56 -5.82
N GLY A 323 -19.28 12.66 -5.91
CA GLY A 323 -17.85 12.95 -5.72
C GLY A 323 -17.39 12.99 -4.27
N MET A 324 -18.28 12.83 -3.28
CA MET A 324 -17.91 12.74 -1.87
C MET A 324 -17.60 11.28 -1.46
N THR A 325 -16.59 11.13 -0.61
CA THR A 325 -16.23 9.85 -0.01
C THR A 325 -16.13 10.01 1.51
N TYR A 326 -16.76 9.12 2.27
CA TYR A 326 -16.52 9.03 3.70
C TYR A 326 -15.77 7.75 4.06
N VAL A 327 -14.98 7.80 5.14
CA VAL A 327 -14.15 6.68 5.61
C VAL A 327 -14.27 6.51 7.13
N GLY A 328 -14.00 5.29 7.61
CA GLY A 328 -13.91 4.96 9.03
C GLY A 328 -15.20 4.46 9.68
N VAL A 329 -16.31 4.43 8.93
CA VAL A 329 -17.58 3.85 9.40
C VAL A 329 -18.15 2.91 8.36
N ASN A 330 -18.81 1.83 8.85
CA ASN A 330 -19.43 0.80 8.04
C ASN A 330 -20.94 0.74 8.37
N PRO A 331 -21.77 1.60 7.75
CA PRO A 331 -23.20 1.53 7.97
C PRO A 331 -23.74 0.17 7.52
N PRO A 332 -24.93 -0.28 8.04
CA PRO A 332 -25.44 -1.65 7.86
C PRO A 332 -25.55 -2.17 6.42
N LYS A 333 -25.43 -1.31 5.43
CA LYS A 333 -25.49 -1.65 4.00
C LYS A 333 -24.15 -1.56 3.29
N SER A 334 -23.09 -1.18 3.99
CA SER A 334 -21.74 -1.06 3.44
C SER A 334 -20.88 -2.21 3.95
N GLU A 335 -20.21 -2.90 3.04
CA GLU A 335 -19.26 -3.97 3.38
C GLU A 335 -17.79 -3.51 3.19
N GLU A 336 -17.57 -2.31 2.63
CA GLU A 336 -16.24 -1.81 2.27
C GLU A 336 -15.65 -0.89 3.35
N ALA A 337 -14.74 -1.41 4.15
CA ALA A 337 -14.00 -0.65 5.15
C ALA A 337 -12.84 0.19 4.54
N VAL A 338 -12.29 -0.25 3.41
CA VAL A 338 -11.25 0.46 2.66
C VAL A 338 -11.90 1.16 1.47
N LYS A 339 -11.67 2.47 1.35
CA LYS A 339 -12.15 3.24 0.19
C LYS A 339 -11.00 3.55 -0.75
N PHE A 340 -11.29 3.50 -2.04
CA PHE A 340 -10.31 3.82 -3.09
C PHE A 340 -10.77 5.01 -3.91
N ILE A 341 -9.84 5.91 -4.21
CA ILE A 341 -10.05 7.02 -5.15
C ILE A 341 -9.01 6.91 -6.26
N ASP A 342 -9.48 6.91 -7.50
CA ASP A 342 -8.62 7.00 -8.68
C ASP A 342 -8.58 8.46 -9.14
N LYS A 343 -7.41 9.10 -9.06
CA LYS A 343 -7.22 10.51 -9.45
C LYS A 343 -5.91 10.67 -10.22
N ASN A 344 -5.96 11.30 -11.38
CA ASN A 344 -4.78 11.55 -12.23
C ASN A 344 -3.90 10.31 -12.48
N GLY A 345 -4.50 9.12 -12.55
CA GLY A 345 -3.77 7.86 -12.76
C GLY A 345 -3.09 7.27 -11.54
N ILE A 346 -3.36 7.84 -10.36
CA ILE A 346 -2.91 7.34 -9.07
C ILE A 346 -4.13 6.79 -8.32
N ARG A 347 -4.06 5.54 -7.87
CA ARG A 347 -5.06 4.94 -6.98
C ARG A 347 -4.64 5.10 -5.54
N ILE A 348 -5.47 5.77 -4.77
CA ILE A 348 -5.23 6.09 -3.36
C ILE A 348 -6.20 5.29 -2.52
N ALA A 349 -5.68 4.53 -1.56
CA ALA A 349 -6.50 3.88 -0.54
C ALA A 349 -6.63 4.79 0.69
N LEU A 350 -7.84 4.87 1.21
CA LEU A 350 -8.19 5.69 2.36
C LEU A 350 -8.73 4.80 3.47
N LEU A 351 -8.12 4.90 4.65
CA LEU A 351 -8.54 4.22 5.87
C LEU A 351 -8.63 5.23 7.01
N ASN A 352 -9.53 5.00 7.97
CA ASN A 352 -9.66 5.89 9.11
C ASN A 352 -10.01 5.09 10.37
N TYR A 353 -9.26 5.31 11.44
CA TYR A 353 -9.43 4.62 12.72
C TYR A 353 -9.49 5.61 13.88
N THR A 354 -10.25 5.25 14.93
CA THR A 354 -10.32 6.02 16.18
C THR A 354 -9.84 5.20 17.38
N TYR A 355 -9.33 5.91 18.40
CA TYR A 355 -9.02 5.30 19.69
C TYR A 355 -10.27 4.82 20.44
N GLY A 356 -11.42 5.45 20.19
CA GLY A 356 -12.65 5.12 20.91
C GLY A 356 -13.84 5.97 20.50
N THR A 357 -14.94 5.80 21.23
CA THR A 357 -16.25 6.45 20.99
C THR A 357 -16.86 6.98 22.30
N ASN A 358 -16.05 7.66 23.13
CA ASN A 358 -16.45 8.27 24.41
C ASN A 358 -17.25 7.31 25.34
N GLY A 359 -16.88 6.02 25.30
CA GLY A 359 -17.53 4.97 26.09
C GLY A 359 -18.89 4.52 25.56
N ILE A 360 -19.36 5.03 24.43
CA ILE A 360 -20.58 4.58 23.76
C ILE A 360 -20.25 3.31 22.96
N PRO A 361 -20.84 2.13 23.29
CA PRO A 361 -20.53 0.90 22.59
C PRO A 361 -21.13 0.88 21.18
N SER A 362 -20.47 0.20 20.25
CA SER A 362 -21.10 -0.19 18.99
C SER A 362 -22.30 -1.09 19.26
N PRO A 363 -23.40 -1.00 18.49
CA PRO A 363 -24.49 -1.95 18.56
C PRO A 363 -24.00 -3.39 18.34
N ALA A 364 -24.57 -4.34 19.07
CA ALA A 364 -24.15 -5.74 18.98
C ALA A 364 -24.35 -6.35 17.58
N GLU A 365 -25.32 -5.84 16.83
CA GLU A 365 -25.62 -6.25 15.46
C GLU A 365 -24.59 -5.69 14.45
N TYR A 366 -23.86 -4.63 14.83
CA TYR A 366 -22.88 -3.93 13.99
C TYR A 366 -21.60 -3.64 14.78
N PRO A 367 -20.86 -4.66 15.22
CA PRO A 367 -19.70 -4.49 16.12
C PRO A 367 -18.59 -3.64 15.50
N HIS A 368 -18.46 -3.64 14.18
CA HIS A 368 -17.45 -2.90 13.41
C HIS A 368 -18.03 -1.68 12.67
N ILE A 369 -19.16 -1.12 13.15
CA ILE A 369 -19.73 0.10 12.55
C ILE A 369 -18.76 1.28 12.57
N VAL A 370 -17.82 1.30 13.50
CA VAL A 370 -16.73 2.27 13.59
C VAL A 370 -15.41 1.52 13.63
N GLU A 371 -14.50 1.87 12.75
CA GLU A 371 -13.16 1.29 12.73
C GLU A 371 -12.30 1.83 13.87
N ARG A 372 -11.59 0.97 14.59
CA ARG A 372 -10.85 1.31 15.81
C ARG A 372 -9.47 0.70 15.84
N PHE A 373 -8.49 1.44 16.37
CA PHE A 373 -7.13 0.94 16.58
C PHE A 373 -7.04 -0.30 17.46
N ARG A 374 -7.94 -0.46 18.43
CA ARG A 374 -7.95 -1.65 19.31
C ARG A 374 -8.25 -2.97 18.58
N ASP A 375 -8.89 -2.89 17.42
CA ASP A 375 -9.19 -4.03 16.57
C ASP A 375 -8.01 -4.25 15.60
N GLU A 376 -6.79 -4.37 16.18
CA GLU A 376 -5.49 -4.26 15.49
C GLU A 376 -5.32 -5.28 14.36
N GLU A 377 -5.69 -6.54 14.58
CA GLU A 377 -5.60 -7.58 13.54
C GLU A 377 -6.44 -7.20 12.31
N ARG A 378 -7.67 -6.71 12.52
CA ARG A 378 -8.55 -6.25 11.45
C ARG A 378 -7.97 -5.03 10.74
N MET A 379 -7.42 -4.08 11.49
CA MET A 379 -6.76 -2.90 10.92
C MET A 379 -5.61 -3.30 9.99
N LEU A 380 -4.74 -4.20 10.43
CA LEU A 380 -3.59 -4.64 9.62
C LEU A 380 -4.04 -5.40 8.36
N GLN A 381 -5.04 -6.27 8.45
CA GLN A 381 -5.61 -6.94 7.28
C GLN A 381 -6.17 -5.93 6.25
N GLN A 382 -6.82 -4.85 6.71
CA GLN A 382 -7.33 -3.79 5.84
C GLN A 382 -6.19 -2.99 5.19
N ILE A 383 -5.12 -2.70 5.93
CA ILE A 383 -3.94 -1.99 5.40
C ILE A 383 -3.22 -2.85 4.35
N ASP A 384 -3.00 -4.13 4.64
CA ASP A 384 -2.37 -5.07 3.69
C ASP A 384 -3.23 -5.23 2.41
N TYR A 385 -4.56 -5.30 2.58
CA TYR A 385 -5.50 -5.30 1.46
C TYR A 385 -5.39 -4.02 0.61
N ALA A 386 -5.31 -2.85 1.28
CA ALA A 386 -5.15 -1.55 0.64
C ALA A 386 -3.82 -1.47 -0.12
N ARG A 387 -2.72 -1.86 0.54
CA ARG A 387 -1.37 -1.81 -0.04
C ARG A 387 -1.23 -2.66 -1.30
N ALA A 388 -1.89 -3.81 -1.33
CA ALA A 388 -1.88 -4.69 -2.51
C ALA A 388 -2.62 -4.08 -3.72
N ARG A 389 -3.53 -3.11 -3.50
CA ARG A 389 -4.48 -2.59 -4.51
C ARG A 389 -4.33 -1.12 -4.85
N ALA A 390 -3.56 -0.37 -4.07
CA ALA A 390 -3.36 1.07 -4.26
C ALA A 390 -1.90 1.40 -4.54
N ASP A 391 -1.71 2.54 -5.19
CA ASP A 391 -0.41 3.15 -5.39
C ASP A 391 0.07 3.85 -4.12
N ALA A 392 -0.86 4.50 -3.39
CA ALA A 392 -0.61 5.16 -2.10
C ALA A 392 -1.66 4.77 -1.07
N VAL A 393 -1.25 4.65 0.20
CA VAL A 393 -2.13 4.35 1.34
C VAL A 393 -2.09 5.50 2.32
N ILE A 394 -3.27 6.11 2.58
CA ILE A 394 -3.44 7.18 3.57
C ILE A 394 -4.27 6.64 4.74
N VAL A 395 -3.74 6.76 5.94
CA VAL A 395 -4.44 6.43 7.18
C VAL A 395 -4.78 7.71 7.93
N TYR A 396 -6.06 7.95 8.16
CA TYR A 396 -6.52 8.98 9.07
C TYR A 396 -6.61 8.40 10.48
N ALA A 397 -6.01 9.10 11.43
CA ALA A 397 -5.85 8.63 12.80
C ALA A 397 -6.48 9.61 13.79
N HIS A 398 -7.61 9.24 14.38
CA HIS A 398 -8.25 10.02 15.44
C HIS A 398 -7.78 9.48 16.80
N TRP A 399 -6.71 10.08 17.34
CA TRP A 399 -5.88 9.52 18.41
C TRP A 399 -5.23 10.58 19.32
N GLY A 400 -4.46 10.11 20.30
CA GLY A 400 -3.67 10.96 21.18
C GLY A 400 -4.45 11.49 22.37
N THR A 401 -3.86 12.44 23.07
CA THR A 401 -4.41 13.03 24.29
C THR A 401 -4.91 14.45 24.00
N GLU A 402 -6.18 14.74 24.32
CA GLU A 402 -6.75 16.08 24.15
C GLU A 402 -5.86 17.17 24.77
N TYR A 403 -5.64 18.23 24.01
CA TYR A 403 -4.89 19.43 24.40
C TYR A 403 -3.39 19.22 24.67
N SER A 404 -2.86 18.06 24.35
CA SER A 404 -1.42 17.78 24.41
C SER A 404 -0.74 18.08 23.07
N THR A 405 0.30 18.88 23.08
CA THR A 405 1.18 19.12 21.93
C THR A 405 2.25 18.04 21.78
N ASP A 406 2.43 17.21 22.83
CA ASP A 406 3.37 16.10 22.83
C ASP A 406 2.70 14.84 22.25
N VAL A 407 3.44 14.11 21.44
CA VAL A 407 3.04 12.80 20.90
C VAL A 407 3.13 11.77 22.01
N ASP A 408 2.03 11.07 22.30
CA ASP A 408 2.00 10.08 23.37
C ASP A 408 2.53 8.69 22.92
N GLU A 409 2.71 7.79 23.89
CA GLU A 409 3.29 6.45 23.66
C GLU A 409 2.43 5.60 22.70
N GLU A 410 1.10 5.75 22.75
CA GLU A 410 0.20 4.97 21.88
C GLU A 410 0.23 5.49 20.45
N GLN A 411 0.30 6.82 20.26
CA GLN A 411 0.52 7.40 18.93
C GLN A 411 1.83 6.88 18.33
N GLN A 412 2.93 6.86 19.11
CA GLN A 412 4.22 6.35 18.64
C GLN A 412 4.15 4.85 18.29
N ARG A 413 3.49 4.04 19.13
CA ARG A 413 3.33 2.60 18.91
C ARG A 413 2.59 2.32 17.60
N ILE A 414 1.45 2.99 17.40
CA ILE A 414 0.63 2.82 16.18
C ILE A 414 1.39 3.33 14.96
N THR A 415 2.08 4.47 15.07
CA THR A 415 2.90 5.02 13.98
C THR A 415 3.95 4.01 13.50
N ASN A 416 4.67 3.36 14.42
CA ASN A 416 5.64 2.34 14.06
C ASN A 416 4.99 1.14 13.35
N LEU A 417 3.82 0.71 13.82
CA LEU A 417 3.07 -0.38 13.23
C LEU A 417 2.60 -0.05 11.80
N LEU A 418 2.12 1.18 11.58
CA LEU A 418 1.71 1.65 10.25
C LEU A 418 2.90 1.74 9.28
N LEU A 419 4.07 2.16 9.77
CA LEU A 419 5.31 2.20 9.00
C LEU A 419 5.78 0.79 8.58
N GLU A 420 5.66 -0.20 9.47
CA GLU A 420 5.98 -1.60 9.19
C GLU A 420 5.06 -2.24 8.13
N HIS A 421 3.88 -1.64 7.88
CA HIS A 421 2.90 -2.08 6.87
C HIS A 421 2.83 -1.13 5.66
N ASP A 422 3.92 -0.40 5.37
CA ASP A 422 4.08 0.42 4.17
C ASP A 422 2.98 1.48 3.96
N VAL A 423 2.45 2.09 5.02
CA VAL A 423 1.58 3.26 4.93
C VAL A 423 2.39 4.46 4.46
N ASP A 424 1.88 5.23 3.48
CA ASP A 424 2.60 6.36 2.90
C ASP A 424 2.35 7.67 3.66
N VAL A 425 1.12 7.90 4.13
CA VAL A 425 0.74 9.12 4.87
C VAL A 425 -0.16 8.81 6.04
N VAL A 426 0.12 9.42 7.19
CA VAL A 426 -0.77 9.43 8.36
C VAL A 426 -1.22 10.85 8.64
N ILE A 427 -2.54 11.05 8.78
CA ILE A 427 -3.15 12.35 9.09
C ILE A 427 -3.89 12.24 10.42
N GLY A 428 -3.31 12.83 11.46
CA GLY A 428 -3.82 12.78 12.82
C GLY A 428 -4.77 13.91 13.16
N THR A 429 -5.77 13.59 14.01
CA THR A 429 -6.79 14.48 14.58
C THR A 429 -7.11 14.06 16.00
N HIS A 430 -7.97 14.78 16.73
CA HIS A 430 -8.41 14.57 18.10
C HIS A 430 -7.73 15.47 19.17
N PRO A 431 -6.39 15.69 19.22
CA PRO A 431 -5.82 16.53 20.27
C PRO A 431 -6.35 17.97 20.31
N HIS A 432 -6.99 18.44 19.27
CA HIS A 432 -7.51 19.81 19.08
C HIS A 432 -6.43 20.89 19.11
N VAL A 433 -5.17 20.49 19.10
CA VAL A 433 -3.97 21.32 19.01
C VAL A 433 -3.03 20.73 17.97
N LEU A 434 -2.14 21.56 17.43
CA LEU A 434 -1.12 21.09 16.52
C LEU A 434 -0.09 20.21 17.26
N GLN A 435 0.26 19.09 16.62
CA GLN A 435 1.37 18.24 17.02
C GLN A 435 2.42 18.18 15.90
N PRO A 436 3.62 17.61 16.13
CA PRO A 436 4.70 17.55 15.15
C PRO A 436 4.30 16.94 13.79
N VAL A 437 5.08 17.30 12.77
CA VAL A 437 5.07 16.67 11.44
C VAL A 437 6.43 15.99 11.25
N GLU A 438 6.44 14.74 10.86
CA GLU A 438 7.65 13.95 10.70
C GLU A 438 7.60 13.10 9.42
N THR A 439 8.77 12.89 8.79
CA THR A 439 8.94 11.85 7.78
C THR A 439 9.78 10.75 8.38
N LEU A 440 9.20 9.57 8.50
CA LEU A 440 9.84 8.39 9.07
C LEU A 440 10.32 7.47 7.95
N THR A 441 11.39 6.71 8.24
CA THR A 441 11.94 5.76 7.26
C THR A 441 11.97 4.36 7.87
N GLY A 442 11.31 3.42 7.21
CA GLY A 442 11.30 2.01 7.55
C GLY A 442 12.65 1.32 7.34
N THR A 443 12.77 0.10 7.82
CA THR A 443 14.01 -0.70 7.70
C THR A 443 14.31 -1.14 6.27
N ASP A 444 13.33 -1.15 5.43
CA ASP A 444 13.38 -1.45 3.99
C ASP A 444 13.60 -0.21 3.12
N GLY A 445 13.59 1.00 3.72
CA GLY A 445 13.75 2.28 3.05
C GLY A 445 12.44 2.96 2.65
N HIS A 446 11.27 2.35 2.94
CA HIS A 446 9.96 2.99 2.77
C HIS A 446 9.89 4.28 3.61
N GLN A 447 9.30 5.34 3.06
CA GLN A 447 9.11 6.62 3.75
C GLN A 447 7.64 6.89 4.01
N MET A 448 7.32 7.25 5.25
CA MET A 448 5.97 7.61 5.69
C MET A 448 5.95 9.03 6.23
N LEU A 449 5.07 9.87 5.67
CA LEU A 449 4.79 11.22 6.18
C LEU A 449 3.72 11.17 7.27
N VAL A 450 4.00 11.74 8.43
CA VAL A 450 3.09 11.74 9.58
C VAL A 450 2.80 13.16 10.03
N TYR A 451 1.54 13.55 9.98
CA TYR A 451 0.98 14.71 10.67
C TYR A 451 0.31 14.18 11.94
N TYR A 452 0.93 14.32 13.11
CA TYR A 452 0.38 13.72 14.34
C TYR A 452 -0.93 14.34 14.80
N SER A 453 -1.12 15.65 14.61
CA SER A 453 -2.41 16.33 14.78
C SER A 453 -2.47 17.61 13.98
N LEU A 454 -3.56 17.80 13.28
CA LEU A 454 -3.87 19.05 12.56
C LEU A 454 -4.64 20.08 13.42
N GLY A 455 -4.97 19.75 14.67
CA GLY A 455 -5.78 20.64 15.51
C GLY A 455 -7.17 20.89 14.95
N ASN A 456 -7.77 22.01 15.32
CA ASN A 456 -9.11 22.37 14.90
C ASN A 456 -9.12 23.09 13.54
N LEU A 457 -9.93 22.62 12.60
CA LEU A 457 -10.35 23.40 11.46
C LEU A 457 -11.38 24.45 11.90
N ILE A 458 -12.43 23.99 12.58
CA ILE A 458 -13.51 24.79 13.11
C ILE A 458 -13.89 24.28 14.50
N SER A 459 -13.91 25.15 15.50
CA SER A 459 -14.31 24.78 16.85
C SER A 459 -14.83 25.97 17.64
N GLY A 460 -15.78 25.70 18.55
CA GLY A 460 -16.22 26.68 19.56
C GLY A 460 -15.43 26.60 20.87
N GLN A 461 -14.33 25.87 20.95
CA GLN A 461 -13.49 25.76 22.12
C GLN A 461 -12.80 27.09 22.46
N ASP A 462 -12.77 27.45 23.77
CA ASP A 462 -12.26 28.75 24.25
C ASP A 462 -10.76 28.74 24.55
N ARG A 463 -10.11 27.61 24.56
CA ARG A 463 -8.70 27.48 24.88
C ARG A 463 -7.83 28.12 23.79
N PRO A 464 -6.88 29.02 24.15
CA PRO A 464 -6.05 29.67 23.15
C PRO A 464 -5.29 28.70 22.25
N GLU A 465 -4.79 27.60 22.83
CA GLU A 465 -4.07 26.54 22.11
C GLU A 465 -4.92 25.80 21.07
N CYS A 466 -6.24 25.76 21.27
CA CYS A 466 -7.21 25.13 20.35
C CYS A 466 -7.65 26.07 19.21
N GLN A 467 -7.22 27.35 19.23
CA GLN A 467 -7.56 28.35 18.20
C GLN A 467 -6.59 28.32 17.02
N THR A 468 -5.55 27.51 17.07
CA THR A 468 -4.63 27.28 15.96
C THR A 468 -4.81 25.86 15.45
N GLY A 469 -5.14 25.74 14.18
CA GLY A 469 -5.17 24.47 13.44
C GLY A 469 -4.21 24.51 12.27
N GLY A 470 -4.21 23.46 11.47
CA GLY A 470 -3.33 23.30 10.32
C GLY A 470 -4.04 22.76 9.09
N LEU A 471 -3.57 23.19 7.94
CA LEU A 471 -3.83 22.54 6.67
C LEU A 471 -2.57 21.79 6.25
N ALA A 472 -2.64 20.46 6.27
CA ALA A 472 -1.60 19.60 5.72
C ALA A 472 -1.69 19.63 4.19
N LYS A 473 -0.57 19.82 3.52
CA LYS A 473 -0.47 19.80 2.05
C LYS A 473 0.69 18.94 1.65
N PHE A 474 0.51 18.15 0.61
CA PHE A 474 1.54 17.35 -0.01
C PHE A 474 1.12 16.95 -1.41
N ASN A 475 2.10 16.48 -2.18
CA ASN A 475 1.88 15.89 -3.49
C ASN A 475 2.15 14.40 -3.44
N ILE A 476 1.27 13.60 -4.03
CA ILE A 476 1.50 12.19 -4.31
C ILE A 476 1.99 12.11 -5.74
N VAL A 477 3.25 11.74 -5.94
CA VAL A 477 3.88 11.68 -7.26
C VAL A 477 4.14 10.23 -7.63
N LYS A 478 3.64 9.82 -8.79
CA LYS A 478 3.86 8.48 -9.34
C LYS A 478 4.77 8.58 -10.55
N THR A 479 5.94 7.97 -10.44
CA THR A 479 6.93 7.90 -11.52
C THR A 479 6.41 7.05 -12.69
N PRO A 480 7.01 7.15 -13.88
CA PRO A 480 6.70 6.24 -14.98
C PRO A 480 6.89 4.76 -14.64
N ALA A 481 7.82 4.44 -13.74
CA ALA A 481 8.05 3.08 -13.25
C ALA A 481 6.99 2.57 -12.25
N GLY A 482 6.05 3.45 -11.84
CA GLY A 482 4.98 3.12 -10.90
C GLY A 482 5.37 3.28 -9.43
N SER A 483 6.59 3.71 -9.13
CA SER A 483 6.98 4.06 -7.75
C SER A 483 6.27 5.33 -7.32
N VAL A 484 5.81 5.38 -6.08
CA VAL A 484 5.16 6.54 -5.49
C VAL A 484 6.06 7.19 -4.46
N THR A 485 6.09 8.52 -4.46
CA THR A 485 6.75 9.36 -3.45
C THR A 485 5.78 10.43 -2.95
N ILE A 486 6.00 10.85 -1.70
CA ILE A 486 5.27 11.99 -1.11
C ILE A 486 6.22 13.19 -1.12
N GLU A 487 5.81 14.26 -1.81
CA GLU A 487 6.64 15.44 -2.05
C GLU A 487 5.97 16.72 -1.56
N ASP A 488 6.74 17.80 -1.43
CA ASP A 488 6.26 19.16 -1.07
C ASP A 488 5.39 19.19 0.19
N ALA A 489 5.74 18.39 1.21
CA ALA A 489 5.01 18.33 2.47
C ALA A 489 5.08 19.69 3.21
N GLU A 490 3.92 20.27 3.50
CA GLU A 490 3.74 21.54 4.20
C GLU A 490 2.68 21.39 5.29
N LEU A 491 2.88 22.02 6.44
CA LEU A 491 1.81 22.32 7.42
C LEU A 491 1.60 23.82 7.45
N LYS A 492 0.50 24.29 6.88
CA LYS A 492 0.10 25.69 6.94
C LYS A 492 -0.78 25.94 8.15
N GLU A 493 -0.30 26.73 9.09
CA GLU A 493 -1.12 27.15 10.24
C GLU A 493 -2.28 28.03 9.83
N ILE A 494 -3.44 27.80 10.42
CA ILE A 494 -4.66 28.59 10.29
C ILE A 494 -5.19 28.97 11.66
N LEU A 495 -5.98 30.03 11.71
CA LEU A 495 -6.71 30.43 12.91
C LEU A 495 -8.14 29.92 12.82
N SER A 496 -8.54 29.12 13.79
CA SER A 496 -9.94 28.72 13.99
C SER A 496 -10.66 29.84 14.71
N TYR A 497 -11.43 30.66 13.96
CA TYR A 497 -12.19 31.77 14.52
C TYR A 497 -13.61 31.35 14.93
N ARG A 498 -14.09 32.06 15.96
CA ARG A 498 -15.52 32.13 16.29
C ARG A 498 -16.27 33.07 15.39
#